data_f87309309f6da512a04b03d881c88dc5
#
_entry.id   f87309309f6da512a04b03d881c88dc5
#
_cell.length_a   1.000
_cell.length_b   1.000
_cell.length_c   1.000
_cell.angle_alpha   90.00
_cell.angle_beta   90.00
_cell.angle_gamma   90.00
#
_symmetry.space_group_name_H-M   'P 1'
#
loop_
_entity.id
_entity.type
_entity.pdbx_description
1 polymer ?
#
loop_
_entity_poly.entity_id
_entity_poly.type
_entity_poly.pdbx_seq_one_letter_code
_entity_poly.pdbx_strand_id
1 'polypeptide(L)'
;MALQQSQSTSVTAKQNSSEQYIQLFEAEQNLLCQNSAPAMNAKRAEALQHFKQLGIPQRKDERYKYTDMQAIFAPDYGLNLHRMPFSFRPEEVFSCDVPNLSTSVYFLMNDVFDVNSLPKGKLPEGVVVDSLKEYALKNPDLIEKYYAKLAATDKDGIAALNTMLAQDGLVVYVPKNTKVEKTIQVINIMRSDVDLMLNRRVLIVVEPGAEAKMLFCDHTANDRHYLATQVIEAYVGENASLDLYCMEETSYNNKRVSNAYFDQASNSRLTHHVITLHNGVTRNTTSLRFSGEGAECNLYGCVIADKQQHVDNNTLIDHAVPHCTSNELYKYVLDGHSTGAFAGRVLVQKDAQKTSSEERNQNICVTKEARMYSQPELEIYADDVKCAHGSTVGQLNDAALFYMRQRGISEKEAKFLLEFAFINEVVDQIKLEPLRERLHHLVEKRFRGELGTCGNCNLCV
;
A
#
# COMPACT_ATOMS: atom_id res chain seq x y z
N MET A 1 -59.01 -8.74 28.37
CA MET A 1 -57.61 -9.16 28.48
C MET A 1 -56.88 -8.72 27.22
N ALA A 2 -56.23 -7.59 27.29
CA ALA A 2 -55.51 -7.01 26.16
C ALA A 2 -54.01 -7.26 26.36
N LEU A 3 -53.42 -7.98 25.44
CA LEU A 3 -51.98 -8.21 25.39
C LEU A 3 -51.31 -6.97 24.77
N GLN A 4 -50.58 -6.22 25.58
CA GLN A 4 -49.69 -5.18 25.15
C GLN A 4 -48.46 -5.83 24.50
N GLN A 5 -48.30 -5.62 23.20
CA GLN A 5 -47.04 -5.86 22.50
C GLN A 5 -46.07 -4.70 22.78
N SER A 6 -45.02 -4.97 23.51
CA SER A 6 -43.90 -4.06 23.69
C SER A 6 -43.07 -4.05 22.38
N GLN A 7 -43.18 -2.98 21.64
CA GLN A 7 -42.22 -2.66 20.55
C GLN A 7 -40.91 -2.21 21.20
N SER A 8 -39.88 -3.05 21.12
CA SER A 8 -38.52 -2.66 21.41
C SER A 8 -37.98 -1.86 20.22
N THR A 9 -37.98 -0.55 20.31
CA THR A 9 -37.29 0.34 19.43
C THR A 9 -35.81 0.26 19.72
N SER A 10 -35.08 -0.58 18.97
CA SER A 10 -33.62 -0.51 18.90
C SER A 10 -33.20 0.66 17.98
N VAL A 11 -33.13 1.85 18.55
CA VAL A 11 -32.39 2.96 17.97
C VAL A 11 -30.92 2.72 18.31
N THR A 12 -30.23 1.91 17.51
CA THR A 12 -28.77 1.91 17.50
C THR A 12 -28.34 3.24 16.89
N ALA A 13 -27.96 4.18 17.74
CA ALA A 13 -27.18 5.34 17.32
C ALA A 13 -25.98 4.81 16.53
N LYS A 14 -25.77 5.28 15.30
CA LYS A 14 -24.54 5.02 14.54
C LYS A 14 -23.39 5.58 15.39
N GLN A 15 -22.75 4.70 16.14
CA GLN A 15 -21.57 5.04 16.90
C GLN A 15 -20.53 5.52 15.90
N ASN A 16 -19.97 6.71 16.11
CA ASN A 16 -18.93 7.25 15.25
C ASN A 16 -17.74 6.28 15.32
N SER A 17 -17.33 5.70 14.19
CA SER A 17 -16.24 4.71 14.15
C SER A 17 -14.93 5.22 14.78
N SER A 18 -14.73 6.54 14.88
CA SER A 18 -13.58 7.14 15.54
C SER A 18 -13.59 6.97 17.06
N GLU A 19 -14.76 7.00 17.68
CA GLU A 19 -14.91 7.01 19.16
C GLU A 19 -14.39 5.71 19.77
N GLN A 20 -14.63 4.56 19.15
CA GLN A 20 -14.14 3.27 19.66
C GLN A 20 -12.61 3.23 19.77
N TYR A 21 -11.88 3.82 18.80
CA TYR A 21 -10.42 3.85 18.83
C TYR A 21 -9.86 4.87 19.81
N ILE A 22 -10.57 5.98 20.05
CA ILE A 22 -10.21 6.96 21.07
C ILE A 22 -10.32 6.32 22.45
N GLN A 23 -11.46 5.68 22.75
CA GLN A 23 -11.71 5.01 24.03
C GLN A 23 -10.72 3.86 24.25
N LEU A 24 -10.44 3.05 23.21
CA LEU A 24 -9.44 2.00 23.26
C LEU A 24 -8.06 2.55 23.65
N PHE A 25 -7.62 3.61 22.96
CA PHE A 25 -6.32 4.21 23.24
C PHE A 25 -6.24 4.77 24.67
N GLU A 26 -7.28 5.49 25.13
CA GLU A 26 -7.32 6.07 26.47
C GLU A 26 -7.32 4.98 27.57
N ALA A 27 -7.96 3.83 27.31
CA ALA A 27 -7.96 2.71 28.23
C ALA A 27 -6.62 1.96 28.26
N GLU A 28 -5.97 1.79 27.11
CA GLU A 28 -4.81 0.89 26.93
C GLU A 28 -3.49 1.62 26.68
N GLN A 29 -3.44 2.94 26.87
CA GLN A 29 -2.25 3.77 26.59
C GLN A 29 -0.98 3.24 27.27
N ASN A 30 -1.09 2.79 28.52
CA ASN A 30 0.06 2.27 29.28
C ASN A 30 0.63 1.02 28.61
N LEU A 31 -0.23 0.09 28.17
CA LEU A 31 0.15 -1.15 27.53
C LEU A 31 0.77 -0.87 26.14
N LEU A 32 0.17 0.01 25.37
CA LEU A 32 0.69 0.48 24.09
C LEU A 32 2.12 1.07 24.23
N CYS A 33 2.33 1.90 25.26
CA CYS A 33 3.62 2.52 25.52
C CYS A 33 4.67 1.51 26.04
N GLN A 34 4.30 0.54 26.85
CA GLN A 34 5.21 -0.53 27.33
C GLN A 34 5.71 -1.43 26.18
N ASN A 35 4.86 -1.67 25.18
CA ASN A 35 5.16 -2.50 24.03
C ASN A 35 5.79 -1.76 22.85
N SER A 36 6.24 -0.52 23.06
CA SER A 36 6.86 0.33 22.04
C SER A 36 8.08 1.07 22.58
N ALA A 37 8.75 1.85 21.73
CA ALA A 37 9.91 2.63 22.12
C ALA A 37 9.54 4.07 22.57
N PRO A 38 10.29 4.71 23.50
CA PRO A 38 10.02 6.06 23.97
C PRO A 38 9.93 7.12 22.85
N ALA A 39 10.80 7.05 21.85
CA ALA A 39 10.79 7.98 20.70
C ALA A 39 9.50 7.86 19.86
N MET A 40 8.94 6.64 19.72
CA MET A 40 7.63 6.43 19.09
C MET A 40 6.50 6.92 19.98
N ASN A 41 6.57 6.64 21.30
CA ASN A 41 5.56 7.05 22.27
C ASN A 41 5.40 8.56 22.38
N ALA A 42 6.49 9.32 22.21
CA ALA A 42 6.48 10.79 22.22
C ALA A 42 5.50 11.42 21.20
N LYS A 43 5.14 10.68 20.14
CA LYS A 43 4.21 11.14 19.09
C LYS A 43 2.74 10.82 19.36
N ARG A 44 2.43 9.91 20.31
CA ARG A 44 1.07 9.39 20.50
C ARG A 44 0.07 10.44 21.02
N ALA A 45 0.49 11.29 21.97
CA ALA A 45 -0.38 12.30 22.55
C ALA A 45 -0.83 13.34 21.51
N GLU A 46 0.11 13.80 20.68
CA GLU A 46 -0.18 14.69 19.56
C GLU A 46 -1.08 14.01 18.52
N ALA A 47 -0.77 12.76 18.15
CA ALA A 47 -1.58 11.98 17.22
C ALA A 47 -3.02 11.76 17.72
N LEU A 48 -3.22 11.50 19.02
CA LEU A 48 -4.55 11.40 19.62
C LEU A 48 -5.33 12.71 19.48
N GLN A 49 -4.70 13.87 19.74
CA GLN A 49 -5.37 15.15 19.60
C GLN A 49 -5.80 15.41 18.16
N HIS A 50 -4.93 15.14 17.20
CA HIS A 50 -5.25 15.25 15.78
C HIS A 50 -6.35 14.28 15.36
N PHE A 51 -6.29 13.03 15.84
CA PHE A 51 -7.33 12.04 15.56
C PHE A 51 -8.69 12.41 16.15
N LYS A 52 -8.73 13.04 17.35
CA LYS A 52 -9.97 13.59 17.94
C LYS A 52 -10.58 14.70 17.07
N GLN A 53 -9.76 15.46 16.35
CA GLN A 53 -10.22 16.54 15.47
C GLN A 53 -10.64 16.01 14.09
N LEU A 54 -9.83 15.16 13.48
CA LEU A 54 -10.02 14.66 12.12
C LEU A 54 -10.96 13.44 12.05
N GLY A 55 -10.81 12.51 12.99
CA GLY A 55 -11.50 11.22 13.00
C GLY A 55 -11.14 10.33 11.83
N ILE A 56 -11.92 9.28 11.63
CA ILE A 56 -11.89 8.46 10.42
C ILE A 56 -12.47 9.27 9.27
N PRO A 57 -11.78 9.37 8.10
CA PRO A 57 -12.24 10.15 6.96
C PRO A 57 -13.65 9.75 6.49
N GLN A 58 -14.36 10.70 5.93
CA GLN A 58 -15.73 10.51 5.43
C GLN A 58 -15.78 10.67 3.91
N ARG A 59 -16.83 10.18 3.28
CA ARG A 59 -17.04 10.37 1.82
C ARG A 59 -17.18 11.83 1.37
N LYS A 60 -17.45 12.77 2.28
CA LYS A 60 -17.43 14.21 1.99
C LYS A 60 -16.01 14.76 1.83
N ASP A 61 -15.01 14.05 2.34
CA ASP A 61 -13.60 14.42 2.18
C ASP A 61 -13.16 13.98 0.79
N GLU A 62 -12.79 14.93 -0.08
CA GLU A 62 -12.54 14.69 -1.50
C GLU A 62 -11.61 13.50 -1.75
N ARG A 63 -10.54 13.38 -0.96
CA ARG A 63 -9.57 12.28 -1.07
C ARG A 63 -10.15 10.90 -0.74
N TYR A 64 -11.30 10.81 -0.08
CA TYR A 64 -11.94 9.56 0.38
C TYR A 64 -13.34 9.36 -0.21
N LYS A 65 -13.73 10.16 -1.18
CA LYS A 65 -15.06 10.20 -1.78
C LYS A 65 -15.57 8.86 -2.29
N TYR A 66 -14.67 8.05 -2.85
CA TYR A 66 -15.03 6.78 -3.48
C TYR A 66 -14.92 5.56 -2.55
N THR A 67 -14.35 5.71 -1.36
CA THR A 67 -14.19 4.63 -0.37
C THR A 67 -14.89 4.96 0.93
N ASP A 68 -15.75 4.06 1.40
CA ASP A 68 -16.45 4.22 2.68
C ASP A 68 -15.57 3.82 3.86
N MET A 69 -14.72 4.76 4.28
CA MET A 69 -13.81 4.55 5.40
C MET A 69 -14.56 4.27 6.71
N GLN A 70 -15.73 4.88 6.93
CA GLN A 70 -16.55 4.63 8.12
C GLN A 70 -17.00 3.16 8.17
N ALA A 71 -17.43 2.58 7.06
CA ALA A 71 -17.82 1.17 6.97
C ALA A 71 -16.62 0.21 7.11
N ILE A 72 -15.42 0.63 6.71
CA ILE A 72 -14.19 -0.15 6.87
C ILE A 72 -13.82 -0.27 8.35
N PHE A 73 -13.91 0.81 9.11
CA PHE A 73 -13.46 0.91 10.50
C PHE A 73 -14.58 0.67 11.53
N ALA A 74 -15.84 0.51 11.11
CA ALA A 74 -16.97 0.30 12.01
C ALA A 74 -16.97 -1.05 12.76
N PRO A 75 -16.52 -2.19 12.19
CA PRO A 75 -16.49 -3.44 12.91
C PRO A 75 -15.58 -3.40 14.14
N ASP A 76 -15.94 -4.14 15.17
CA ASP A 76 -15.12 -4.33 16.35
C ASP A 76 -14.05 -5.39 16.06
N TYR A 77 -12.86 -4.93 15.66
CA TYR A 77 -11.71 -5.78 15.44
C TYR A 77 -10.91 -5.95 16.73
N GLY A 78 -10.43 -7.17 16.98
CA GLY A 78 -9.40 -7.39 17.99
C GLY A 78 -8.09 -6.69 17.63
N LEU A 79 -7.28 -6.35 18.63
CA LEU A 79 -5.91 -5.86 18.47
C LEU A 79 -4.95 -6.70 19.30
N ASN A 80 -3.77 -7.01 18.77
CA ASN A 80 -2.74 -7.73 19.52
C ASN A 80 -1.95 -6.78 20.46
N LEU A 81 -2.63 -6.15 21.41
CA LEU A 81 -2.02 -5.19 22.33
C LEU A 81 -0.96 -5.81 23.25
N HIS A 82 -1.16 -7.06 23.64
CA HIS A 82 -0.24 -7.81 24.51
C HIS A 82 0.94 -8.43 23.77
N ARG A 83 1.04 -8.25 22.46
CA ARG A 83 2.10 -8.84 21.62
C ARG A 83 2.23 -10.36 21.84
N MET A 84 1.08 -11.04 21.84
CA MET A 84 1.03 -12.50 21.99
C MET A 84 1.89 -13.17 20.91
N PRO A 85 2.73 -14.15 21.31
CA PRO A 85 3.55 -14.86 20.35
C PRO A 85 2.70 -15.68 19.38
N PHE A 86 3.21 -15.87 18.18
CA PHE A 86 2.53 -16.71 17.18
C PHE A 86 2.78 -18.18 17.45
N SER A 87 1.76 -19.01 17.26
CA SER A 87 1.80 -20.46 17.45
C SER A 87 2.33 -21.23 16.23
N PHE A 88 2.81 -20.53 15.21
CA PHE A 88 3.25 -21.11 13.93
C PHE A 88 4.50 -20.39 13.43
N ARG A 89 5.28 -21.07 12.60
CA ARG A 89 6.42 -20.46 11.92
C ARG A 89 5.99 -19.90 10.56
N PRO A 90 6.57 -18.77 10.11
CA PRO A 90 6.24 -18.21 8.82
C PRO A 90 6.37 -19.23 7.67
N GLU A 91 7.41 -20.04 7.67
CA GLU A 91 7.70 -21.04 6.64
C GLU A 91 6.66 -22.17 6.58
N GLU A 92 5.93 -22.43 7.66
CA GLU A 92 4.87 -23.45 7.71
C GLU A 92 3.57 -22.96 7.01
N VAL A 93 3.41 -21.65 6.91
CA VAL A 93 2.19 -21.01 6.43
C VAL A 93 2.38 -20.40 5.06
N PHE A 94 3.63 -20.05 4.74
CA PHE A 94 3.96 -19.31 3.53
C PHE A 94 5.10 -19.98 2.77
N SER A 95 4.79 -20.46 1.58
CA SER A 95 5.75 -21.10 0.66
C SER A 95 5.94 -20.32 -0.64
N CYS A 96 5.45 -19.07 -0.72
CA CYS A 96 5.58 -18.27 -1.94
C CYS A 96 6.92 -17.54 -1.94
N ASP A 97 7.79 -17.97 -2.82
CA ASP A 97 9.02 -17.28 -3.17
C ASP A 97 8.90 -16.78 -4.63
N VAL A 98 9.63 -15.74 -4.96
CA VAL A 98 9.84 -15.35 -6.35
C VAL A 98 11.00 -16.20 -6.87
N PRO A 99 10.76 -17.20 -7.74
CA PRO A 99 11.82 -18.10 -8.18
C PRO A 99 12.98 -17.32 -8.81
N ASN A 100 14.21 -17.74 -8.53
CA ASN A 100 15.44 -17.12 -9.05
C ASN A 100 15.70 -15.67 -8.62
N LEU A 101 14.87 -15.08 -7.76
CA LEU A 101 15.13 -13.77 -7.19
C LEU A 101 16.10 -13.89 -6.01
N SER A 102 17.27 -13.30 -6.14
CA SER A 102 18.21 -13.20 -5.03
C SER A 102 17.70 -12.20 -4.01
N THR A 103 17.07 -12.70 -2.94
CA THR A 103 16.48 -11.88 -1.87
C THR A 103 17.05 -12.16 -0.50
N SER A 104 16.93 -11.17 0.38
CA SER A 104 16.99 -11.36 1.83
C SER A 104 15.55 -11.26 2.34
N VAL A 105 14.99 -12.41 2.77
CA VAL A 105 13.57 -12.51 3.15
C VAL A 105 13.39 -12.21 4.63
N TYR A 106 12.42 -11.35 4.94
CA TYR A 106 12.01 -10.96 6.29
C TYR A 106 10.51 -11.14 6.43
N PHE A 107 10.03 -11.41 7.64
CA PHE A 107 8.61 -11.60 7.89
C PHE A 107 8.06 -10.58 8.86
N LEU A 108 6.89 -10.03 8.53
CA LEU A 108 5.99 -9.37 9.47
C LEU A 108 4.78 -10.28 9.68
N MET A 109 4.66 -10.78 10.90
CA MET A 109 3.53 -11.60 11.33
C MET A 109 2.48 -10.69 11.95
N ASN A 110 1.34 -10.54 11.25
CA ASN A 110 0.37 -9.50 11.55
C ASN A 110 1.01 -8.10 11.50
N ASP A 111 1.39 -7.51 12.64
CA ASP A 111 2.07 -6.23 12.77
C ASP A 111 3.37 -6.32 13.61
N VAL A 112 3.94 -7.53 13.74
CA VAL A 112 5.15 -7.81 14.52
C VAL A 112 6.26 -8.28 13.60
N PHE A 113 7.44 -7.68 13.71
CA PHE A 113 8.63 -8.14 13.00
C PHE A 113 9.12 -9.45 13.59
N ASP A 114 9.32 -10.48 12.77
CA ASP A 114 9.78 -11.78 13.24
C ASP A 114 11.31 -11.87 13.26
N VAL A 115 11.88 -11.69 14.46
CA VAL A 115 13.33 -11.78 14.69
C VAL A 115 13.87 -13.22 14.60
N ASN A 116 13.01 -14.24 14.64
CA ASN A 116 13.43 -15.64 14.62
C ASN A 116 13.67 -16.16 13.19
N SER A 117 13.06 -15.51 12.19
CA SER A 117 13.18 -15.88 10.77
C SER A 117 14.10 -14.95 9.99
N LEU A 118 15.18 -14.48 10.63
CA LEU A 118 16.16 -13.63 9.95
C LEU A 118 16.92 -14.40 8.87
N PRO A 119 17.18 -13.77 7.70
CA PRO A 119 17.89 -14.41 6.61
C PRO A 119 19.33 -14.75 7.00
N LYS A 120 19.83 -15.91 6.56
CA LYS A 120 21.20 -16.36 6.84
C LYS A 120 22.30 -15.56 6.12
N GLY A 121 21.93 -14.73 5.14
CA GLY A 121 22.86 -13.88 4.39
C GLY A 121 23.24 -12.61 5.15
N LYS A 122 24.47 -12.15 4.99
CA LYS A 122 24.87 -10.85 5.54
C LYS A 122 24.43 -9.73 4.59
N LEU A 123 23.81 -8.70 5.13
CA LEU A 123 23.64 -7.42 4.46
C LEU A 123 25.00 -6.69 4.38
N PRO A 124 25.17 -5.73 3.45
CA PRO A 124 26.32 -4.83 3.48
C PRO A 124 26.48 -4.16 4.85
N GLU A 125 27.73 -3.80 5.19
CA GLU A 125 28.04 -3.16 6.48
C GLU A 125 27.20 -1.90 6.71
N GLY A 126 26.61 -1.79 7.89
CA GLY A 126 25.77 -0.68 8.30
C GLY A 126 24.34 -0.69 7.76
N VAL A 127 23.99 -1.60 6.85
CA VAL A 127 22.60 -1.78 6.42
C VAL A 127 21.81 -2.47 7.52
N VAL A 128 20.66 -1.89 7.85
CA VAL A 128 19.76 -2.41 8.89
C VAL A 128 18.41 -2.78 8.28
N VAL A 129 17.90 -3.94 8.61
CA VAL A 129 16.51 -4.37 8.44
C VAL A 129 16.11 -5.03 9.76
N ASP A 130 15.30 -4.35 10.56
CA ASP A 130 15.01 -4.73 11.95
C ASP A 130 13.60 -4.31 12.38
N SER A 131 13.17 -4.77 13.54
CA SER A 131 12.01 -4.23 14.25
C SER A 131 12.19 -2.72 14.47
N LEU A 132 11.18 -1.96 14.12
CA LEU A 132 11.17 -0.51 14.35
C LEU A 132 11.32 -0.18 15.84
N LYS A 133 10.64 -0.92 16.72
CA LYS A 133 10.75 -0.78 18.17
C LYS A 133 12.18 -1.04 18.67
N GLU A 134 12.76 -2.19 18.30
CA GLU A 134 14.08 -2.58 18.77
C GLU A 134 15.18 -1.62 18.27
N TYR A 135 15.03 -1.16 17.02
CA TYR A 135 15.94 -0.15 16.47
C TYR A 135 15.79 1.20 17.15
N ALA A 136 14.55 1.61 17.45
CA ALA A 136 14.25 2.87 18.12
C ALA A 136 14.80 2.92 19.56
N LEU A 137 14.85 1.78 20.25
CA LEU A 137 15.48 1.69 21.57
C LEU A 137 17.00 1.90 21.52
N LYS A 138 17.64 1.48 20.43
CA LYS A 138 19.09 1.57 20.24
C LYS A 138 19.54 2.89 19.59
N ASN A 139 18.67 3.49 18.77
CA ASN A 139 18.98 4.66 17.94
C ASN A 139 17.86 5.72 18.02
N PRO A 140 17.56 6.27 19.21
CA PRO A 140 16.46 7.22 19.41
C PRO A 140 16.58 8.47 18.54
N ASP A 141 17.78 9.03 18.37
CA ASP A 141 18.03 10.25 17.58
C ASP A 141 17.62 10.09 16.12
N LEU A 142 17.87 8.91 15.51
CA LEU A 142 17.47 8.64 14.14
C LEU A 142 15.94 8.57 14.02
N ILE A 143 15.29 7.96 14.99
CA ILE A 143 13.83 7.88 15.02
C ILE A 143 13.22 9.26 15.22
N GLU A 144 13.73 10.07 16.11
CA GLU A 144 13.27 11.46 16.29
C GLU A 144 13.43 12.30 15.03
N LYS A 145 14.47 12.04 14.24
CA LYS A 145 14.72 12.74 12.97
C LYS A 145 13.70 12.38 11.88
N TYR A 146 13.29 11.11 11.77
CA TYR A 146 12.55 10.62 10.62
C TYR A 146 11.13 10.15 10.91
N TYR A 147 10.85 9.58 12.08
CA TYR A 147 9.55 8.99 12.41
C TYR A 147 8.45 10.02 12.58
N ALA A 148 7.30 9.79 11.94
CA ALA A 148 6.12 10.66 11.95
C ALA A 148 6.42 12.11 11.50
N LYS A 149 7.31 12.27 10.50
CA LYS A 149 7.62 13.57 9.90
C LYS A 149 6.95 13.74 8.54
N LEU A 150 6.94 12.71 7.70
CA LEU A 150 6.24 12.75 6.41
C LEU A 150 4.77 12.41 6.58
N ALA A 151 4.45 11.44 7.41
CA ALA A 151 3.09 11.06 7.78
C ALA A 151 2.51 12.06 8.80
N ALA A 152 2.26 13.29 8.36
CA ALA A 152 1.77 14.38 9.20
C ALA A 152 0.38 14.04 9.77
N THR A 153 0.29 13.89 11.09
CA THR A 153 -0.91 13.45 11.80
C THR A 153 -2.02 14.50 11.85
N ASP A 154 -1.68 15.77 11.64
CA ASP A 154 -2.62 16.89 11.55
C ASP A 154 -3.35 17.00 10.20
N LYS A 155 -2.93 16.24 9.19
CA LYS A 155 -3.47 16.28 7.83
C LYS A 155 -4.27 15.05 7.44
N ASP A 156 -4.08 13.93 8.13
CA ASP A 156 -4.72 12.66 7.78
C ASP A 156 -5.06 11.84 9.02
N GLY A 157 -6.36 11.56 9.21
CA GLY A 157 -6.85 10.80 10.35
C GLY A 157 -6.35 9.36 10.40
N ILE A 158 -6.01 8.76 9.24
CA ILE A 158 -5.44 7.40 9.18
C ILE A 158 -3.98 7.41 9.64
N ALA A 159 -3.20 8.43 9.25
CA ALA A 159 -1.84 8.62 9.75
C ALA A 159 -1.84 8.87 11.27
N ALA A 160 -2.80 9.67 11.77
CA ALA A 160 -2.98 9.90 13.21
C ALA A 160 -3.34 8.61 13.95
N LEU A 161 -4.32 7.85 13.47
CA LEU A 161 -4.73 6.57 14.07
C LEU A 161 -3.57 5.56 14.10
N ASN A 162 -2.85 5.40 12.98
CA ASN A 162 -1.72 4.49 12.92
C ASN A 162 -0.61 4.92 13.88
N THR A 163 -0.26 6.21 13.95
CA THR A 163 0.76 6.74 14.88
C THR A 163 0.33 6.54 16.34
N MET A 164 -0.96 6.65 16.62
CA MET A 164 -1.54 6.43 17.96
C MET A 164 -1.43 4.96 18.40
N LEU A 165 -1.68 4.00 17.48
CA LEU A 165 -1.84 2.58 17.82
C LEU A 165 -0.62 1.71 17.50
N ALA A 166 0.26 2.08 16.56
CA ALA A 166 1.38 1.24 16.17
C ALA A 166 2.36 1.03 17.33
N GLN A 167 2.65 -0.23 17.66
CA GLN A 167 3.55 -0.62 18.74
C GLN A 167 4.94 -1.00 18.23
N ASP A 168 4.98 -1.53 17.01
CA ASP A 168 6.19 -1.97 16.31
C ASP A 168 6.01 -1.78 14.80
N GLY A 169 6.91 -2.32 14.02
CA GLY A 169 6.91 -2.28 12.57
C GLY A 169 8.27 -2.67 12.01
N LEU A 170 8.59 -2.08 10.87
CA LEU A 170 9.83 -2.33 10.16
C LEU A 170 10.65 -1.04 10.03
N VAL A 171 11.95 -1.12 10.26
CA VAL A 171 12.91 -0.13 9.84
C VAL A 171 13.87 -0.70 8.80
N VAL A 172 14.11 0.06 7.74
CA VAL A 172 15.18 -0.20 6.78
C VAL A 172 16.06 1.04 6.70
N TYR A 173 17.32 0.88 7.05
CA TYR A 173 18.32 1.94 6.96
C TYR A 173 19.47 1.50 6.05
N VAL A 174 19.74 2.28 5.02
CA VAL A 174 20.85 2.05 4.08
C VAL A 174 21.82 3.22 4.17
N PRO A 175 23.04 3.01 4.68
CA PRO A 175 24.02 4.08 4.89
C PRO A 175 24.54 4.67 3.59
N LYS A 176 25.18 5.81 3.67
CA LYS A 176 25.72 6.59 2.52
C LYS A 176 26.58 5.71 1.61
N ASN A 177 26.41 5.93 0.30
CA ASN A 177 27.19 5.28 -0.76
C ASN A 177 27.18 3.75 -0.72
N THR A 178 26.13 3.17 -0.13
CA THR A 178 25.97 1.72 -0.01
C THR A 178 24.99 1.19 -1.04
N LYS A 179 25.40 0.18 -1.78
CA LYS A 179 24.52 -0.51 -2.72
C LYS A 179 24.10 -1.86 -2.14
N VAL A 180 22.77 -2.03 -1.98
CA VAL A 180 22.17 -3.29 -1.54
C VAL A 180 21.88 -4.15 -2.77
N GLU A 181 22.78 -5.08 -3.07
CA GLU A 181 22.67 -5.93 -4.28
C GLU A 181 21.43 -6.84 -4.24
N LYS A 182 21.20 -7.50 -3.09
CA LYS A 182 20.06 -8.39 -2.89
C LYS A 182 18.81 -7.59 -2.58
N THR A 183 17.72 -7.91 -3.26
CA THR A 183 16.42 -7.33 -2.94
C THR A 183 16.00 -7.66 -1.50
N ILE A 184 15.63 -6.66 -0.72
CA ILE A 184 15.03 -6.83 0.61
C ILE A 184 13.57 -7.21 0.39
N GLN A 185 13.22 -8.46 0.67
CA GLN A 185 11.86 -8.96 0.55
C GLN A 185 11.21 -9.04 1.93
N VAL A 186 10.07 -8.37 2.09
CA VAL A 186 9.27 -8.36 3.31
C VAL A 186 7.94 -9.02 3.05
N ILE A 187 7.69 -10.11 3.73
CA ILE A 187 6.46 -10.88 3.60
C ILE A 187 5.58 -10.59 4.82
N ASN A 188 4.46 -9.94 4.55
CA ASN A 188 3.44 -9.65 5.56
C ASN A 188 2.41 -10.79 5.56
N ILE A 189 2.33 -11.55 6.64
CA ILE A 189 1.37 -12.64 6.81
C ILE A 189 0.33 -12.24 7.84
N MET A 190 -0.95 -12.31 7.46
CA MET A 190 -2.08 -12.13 8.36
C MET A 190 -2.66 -13.48 8.73
N ARG A 191 -2.63 -13.81 10.03
CA ARG A 191 -3.24 -15.02 10.60
C ARG A 191 -3.71 -14.75 12.01
N SER A 192 -4.95 -15.10 12.30
CA SER A 192 -5.57 -14.98 13.62
C SER A 192 -6.75 -15.94 13.73
N ASP A 193 -7.12 -16.31 14.94
CA ASP A 193 -8.32 -17.08 15.21
C ASP A 193 -9.56 -16.18 15.41
N VAL A 194 -9.36 -14.87 15.47
CA VAL A 194 -10.40 -13.83 15.57
C VAL A 194 -10.22 -12.79 14.49
N ASP A 195 -11.25 -11.99 14.22
CA ASP A 195 -11.16 -10.83 13.34
C ASP A 195 -10.19 -9.82 13.97
N LEU A 196 -9.24 -9.32 13.18
CA LEU A 196 -8.09 -8.58 13.72
C LEU A 196 -7.78 -7.32 12.92
N MET A 197 -7.53 -6.23 13.66
CA MET A 197 -6.93 -5.02 13.11
C MET A 197 -5.42 -5.01 13.35
N LEU A 198 -4.68 -4.64 12.32
CA LEU A 198 -3.24 -4.58 12.29
C LEU A 198 -2.78 -3.15 12.03
N ASN A 199 -1.79 -2.68 12.80
CA ASN A 199 -1.26 -1.33 12.65
C ASN A 199 0.23 -1.39 12.28
N ARG A 200 0.50 -1.55 10.99
CA ARG A 200 1.87 -1.65 10.47
C ARG A 200 2.49 -0.28 10.31
N ARG A 201 3.72 -0.14 10.76
CA ARG A 201 4.54 1.06 10.56
C ARG A 201 5.85 0.69 9.88
N VAL A 202 6.23 1.43 8.85
CA VAL A 202 7.46 1.17 8.09
C VAL A 202 8.22 2.48 7.95
N LEU A 203 9.50 2.47 8.31
CA LEU A 203 10.43 3.57 8.11
C LEU A 203 11.57 3.11 7.21
N ILE A 204 11.74 3.79 6.08
CA ILE A 204 12.78 3.52 5.10
C ILE A 204 13.66 4.77 4.98
N VAL A 205 14.96 4.62 5.21
CA VAL A 205 15.94 5.69 5.04
C VAL A 205 17.04 5.18 4.11
N VAL A 206 17.10 5.76 2.91
CA VAL A 206 18.16 5.51 1.94
C VAL A 206 19.03 6.76 1.89
N GLU A 207 20.18 6.69 2.54
CA GLU A 207 21.09 7.82 2.72
C GLU A 207 21.73 8.25 1.36
N PRO A 208 22.36 9.45 1.27
CA PRO A 208 22.94 9.94 0.02
C PRO A 208 23.86 8.95 -0.69
N GLY A 209 23.66 8.82 -2.01
CA GLY A 209 24.42 7.91 -2.87
C GLY A 209 24.16 6.43 -2.68
N ALA A 210 23.17 6.05 -1.87
CA ALA A 210 22.82 4.67 -1.61
C ALA A 210 21.78 4.13 -2.60
N GLU A 211 21.76 2.81 -2.80
CA GLU A 211 20.81 2.12 -3.68
C GLU A 211 20.16 0.94 -2.96
N ALA A 212 18.84 0.84 -3.01
CA ALA A 212 18.08 -0.29 -2.48
C ALA A 212 16.91 -0.69 -3.38
N LYS A 213 16.59 -1.99 -3.36
CA LYS A 213 15.40 -2.57 -3.98
C LYS A 213 14.62 -3.33 -2.92
N MET A 214 13.34 -3.08 -2.84
CA MET A 214 12.48 -3.69 -1.82
C MET A 214 11.21 -4.28 -2.45
N LEU A 215 10.81 -5.45 -1.95
CA LEU A 215 9.57 -6.12 -2.36
C LEU A 215 8.74 -6.41 -1.10
N PHE A 216 7.57 -5.81 -0.99
CA PHE A 216 6.59 -6.07 0.06
C PHE A 216 5.46 -6.93 -0.51
N CYS A 217 5.15 -8.03 0.15
CA CYS A 217 4.08 -8.93 -0.24
C CYS A 217 3.09 -9.09 0.90
N ASP A 218 1.82 -8.79 0.66
CA ASP A 218 0.75 -8.94 1.64
C ASP A 218 -0.07 -10.22 1.36
N HIS A 219 -0.18 -11.11 2.37
CA HIS A 219 -0.91 -12.36 2.28
C HIS A 219 -1.80 -12.61 3.50
N THR A 220 -2.91 -13.31 3.30
CA THR A 220 -3.75 -13.87 4.36
C THR A 220 -3.60 -15.38 4.41
N ALA A 221 -3.36 -15.93 5.60
CA ALA A 221 -3.19 -17.37 5.80
C ALA A 221 -4.51 -18.10 6.17
N ASN A 222 -5.58 -17.35 6.44
CA ASN A 222 -6.93 -17.87 6.67
C ASN A 222 -8.00 -16.82 6.31
N ASP A 223 -9.27 -17.21 6.32
CA ASP A 223 -10.42 -16.39 5.87
C ASP A 223 -11.08 -15.56 6.98
N ARG A 224 -10.31 -15.13 8.00
CA ARG A 224 -10.82 -14.18 8.98
C ARG A 224 -10.93 -12.78 8.37
N HIS A 225 -11.71 -11.91 9.01
CA HIS A 225 -11.80 -10.52 8.61
C HIS A 225 -10.60 -9.75 9.17
N TYR A 226 -9.81 -9.21 8.29
CA TYR A 226 -8.67 -8.36 8.67
C TYR A 226 -8.91 -6.93 8.25
N LEU A 227 -8.47 -5.99 9.10
CA LEU A 227 -8.26 -4.60 8.76
C LEU A 227 -6.77 -4.28 8.91
N ALA A 228 -6.04 -4.23 7.82
CA ALA A 228 -4.63 -3.85 7.84
C ALA A 228 -4.47 -2.37 7.56
N THR A 229 -4.11 -1.57 8.58
CA THR A 229 -3.61 -0.21 8.36
C THR A 229 -2.10 -0.24 8.22
N GLN A 230 -1.57 0.50 7.26
CA GLN A 230 -0.13 0.62 7.04
C GLN A 230 0.26 2.06 6.78
N VAL A 231 1.33 2.51 7.42
CA VAL A 231 1.96 3.79 7.11
C VAL A 231 3.44 3.54 6.81
N ILE A 232 3.85 3.95 5.60
CA ILE A 232 5.24 3.92 5.14
C ILE A 232 5.75 5.35 5.07
N GLU A 233 6.90 5.63 5.68
CA GLU A 233 7.67 6.84 5.49
C GLU A 233 9.01 6.48 4.85
N ALA A 234 9.32 7.04 3.70
CA ALA A 234 10.54 6.74 2.97
C ALA A 234 11.29 8.02 2.57
N TYR A 235 12.54 8.07 2.94
CA TYR A 235 13.46 9.15 2.63
C TYR A 235 14.49 8.68 1.63
N VAL A 236 14.55 9.33 0.47
CA VAL A 236 15.51 9.03 -0.59
C VAL A 236 16.50 10.18 -0.69
N GLY A 237 17.71 9.94 -0.19
CA GLY A 237 18.78 10.93 -0.08
C GLY A 237 19.32 11.41 -1.42
N GLU A 238 20.18 12.42 -1.39
CA GLU A 238 20.80 12.97 -2.59
C GLU A 238 21.55 11.89 -3.41
N ASN A 239 21.34 11.86 -4.72
CA ASN A 239 21.89 10.84 -5.64
C ASN A 239 21.56 9.39 -5.27
N ALA A 240 20.59 9.16 -4.40
CA ALA A 240 20.16 7.81 -3.98
C ALA A 240 19.09 7.23 -4.91
N SER A 241 18.89 5.92 -4.83
CA SER A 241 17.88 5.21 -5.61
C SER A 241 17.10 4.21 -4.77
N LEU A 242 15.77 4.25 -4.86
CA LEU A 242 14.88 3.29 -4.23
C LEU A 242 13.90 2.73 -5.26
N ASP A 243 13.92 1.42 -5.48
CA ASP A 243 12.84 0.71 -6.17
C ASP A 243 12.00 -0.04 -5.11
N LEU A 244 10.72 0.33 -4.95
CA LEU A 244 9.79 -0.25 -3.99
C LEU A 244 8.62 -0.90 -4.72
N TYR A 245 8.46 -2.20 -4.56
CA TYR A 245 7.37 -3.01 -5.09
C TYR A 245 6.45 -3.44 -3.95
N CYS A 246 5.16 -3.11 -4.02
CA CYS A 246 4.14 -3.51 -3.06
C CYS A 246 3.11 -4.38 -3.76
N MET A 247 3.02 -5.64 -3.39
CA MET A 247 2.11 -6.62 -3.98
C MET A 247 1.09 -7.09 -2.95
N GLU A 248 -0.17 -7.05 -3.32
CA GLU A 248 -1.29 -7.52 -2.49
C GLU A 248 -1.98 -8.73 -3.14
N GLU A 249 -1.96 -9.83 -2.40
CA GLU A 249 -2.65 -11.07 -2.71
C GLU A 249 -3.30 -11.60 -1.42
N THR A 250 -4.43 -11.01 -1.06
CA THR A 250 -5.12 -11.26 0.21
C THR A 250 -6.52 -11.83 -0.03
N SER A 251 -7.22 -12.29 1.01
CA SER A 251 -8.58 -12.83 0.88
C SER A 251 -9.62 -11.74 0.60
N TYR A 252 -10.82 -12.14 0.14
CA TYR A 252 -11.97 -11.24 -0.04
C TYR A 252 -12.45 -10.58 1.28
N ASN A 253 -12.14 -11.19 2.42
CA ASN A 253 -12.50 -10.67 3.73
C ASN A 253 -11.50 -9.64 4.27
N ASN A 254 -10.41 -9.38 3.52
CA ASN A 254 -9.39 -8.43 3.92
C ASN A 254 -9.77 -7.01 3.52
N LYS A 255 -9.56 -6.08 4.45
CA LYS A 255 -9.61 -4.64 4.19
C LYS A 255 -8.23 -4.05 4.47
N ARG A 256 -7.69 -3.32 3.51
CA ARG A 256 -6.36 -2.72 3.61
C ARG A 256 -6.43 -1.22 3.37
N VAL A 257 -5.82 -0.45 4.28
CA VAL A 257 -5.66 1.00 4.15
C VAL A 257 -4.18 1.31 4.30
N SER A 258 -3.53 1.68 3.20
CA SER A 258 -2.09 1.92 3.16
C SER A 258 -1.77 3.35 2.71
N ASN A 259 -1.03 4.07 3.55
CA ASN A 259 -0.54 5.40 3.24
C ASN A 259 0.99 5.35 3.13
N ALA A 260 1.54 5.69 1.97
CA ALA A 260 2.98 5.78 1.71
C ALA A 260 3.37 7.24 1.44
N TYR A 261 4.35 7.71 2.18
CA TYR A 261 4.88 9.07 2.10
C TYR A 261 6.36 9.03 1.73
N PHE A 262 6.72 9.80 0.70
CA PHE A 262 8.08 9.84 0.18
C PHE A 262 8.61 11.27 0.16
N ASP A 263 9.87 11.43 0.55
CA ASP A 263 10.65 12.65 0.35
C ASP A 263 11.88 12.34 -0.49
N GLN A 264 12.04 13.07 -1.58
CA GLN A 264 13.16 12.90 -2.53
C GLN A 264 14.08 14.11 -2.54
N ALA A 265 15.33 13.88 -2.13
CA ALA A 265 16.40 14.88 -2.24
C ALA A 265 16.95 14.98 -3.67
N SER A 266 17.94 15.87 -3.89
CA SER A 266 18.46 16.20 -5.20
C SER A 266 19.00 14.98 -5.97
N ASN A 267 18.69 14.90 -7.27
CA ASN A 267 19.12 13.86 -8.21
C ASN A 267 18.78 12.43 -7.76
N SER A 268 17.85 12.27 -6.83
CA SER A 268 17.39 10.95 -6.37
C SER A 268 16.43 10.31 -7.36
N ARG A 269 16.31 8.99 -7.30
CA ARG A 269 15.38 8.20 -8.13
C ARG A 269 14.50 7.34 -7.27
N LEU A 270 13.20 7.43 -7.50
CA LEU A 270 12.19 6.56 -6.88
C LEU A 270 11.41 5.84 -7.98
N THR A 271 11.29 4.53 -7.85
CA THR A 271 10.28 3.76 -8.58
C THR A 271 9.38 3.06 -7.57
N HIS A 272 8.08 3.31 -7.61
CA HIS A 272 7.12 2.68 -6.71
C HIS A 272 6.02 1.98 -7.50
N HIS A 273 5.87 0.67 -7.26
CA HIS A 273 4.82 -0.15 -7.85
C HIS A 273 3.80 -0.55 -6.79
N VAL A 274 2.53 -0.33 -7.08
CA VAL A 274 1.39 -0.81 -6.28
C VAL A 274 0.60 -1.82 -7.10
N ILE A 275 0.65 -3.09 -6.70
CA ILE A 275 0.10 -4.21 -7.46
C ILE A 275 -0.96 -4.90 -6.61
N THR A 276 -2.22 -4.84 -7.04
CA THR A 276 -3.35 -5.53 -6.39
C THR A 276 -3.88 -6.61 -7.31
N LEU A 277 -3.56 -7.87 -7.00
CA LEU A 277 -4.00 -9.04 -7.77
C LEU A 277 -5.26 -9.68 -7.18
N HIS A 278 -5.37 -9.67 -5.86
CA HIS A 278 -6.52 -10.21 -5.13
C HIS A 278 -6.67 -9.52 -3.78
N ASN A 279 -7.89 -9.10 -3.43
CA ASN A 279 -8.20 -8.36 -2.20
C ASN A 279 -9.69 -8.45 -1.86
N GLY A 280 -10.11 -7.79 -0.79
CA GLY A 280 -11.51 -7.42 -0.55
C GLY A 280 -11.72 -5.93 -0.85
N VAL A 281 -11.29 -5.08 0.09
CA VAL A 281 -11.33 -3.61 -0.07
C VAL A 281 -9.94 -3.05 0.17
N THR A 282 -9.41 -2.33 -0.80
CA THR A 282 -8.09 -1.71 -0.71
C THR A 282 -8.16 -0.22 -0.98
N ARG A 283 -7.59 0.56 -0.08
CA ARG A 283 -7.37 1.99 -0.23
C ARG A 283 -5.88 2.31 -0.07
N ASN A 284 -5.26 2.75 -1.14
CA ASN A 284 -3.87 3.20 -1.14
C ASN A 284 -3.80 4.72 -1.30
N THR A 285 -2.94 5.34 -0.50
CA THR A 285 -2.52 6.72 -0.68
C THR A 285 -1.02 6.74 -0.90
N THR A 286 -0.56 7.38 -1.97
CA THR A 286 0.86 7.63 -2.24
C THR A 286 1.07 9.13 -2.28
N SER A 287 1.87 9.67 -1.38
CA SER A 287 2.21 11.10 -1.34
C SER A 287 3.72 11.25 -1.47
N LEU A 288 4.15 11.99 -2.45
CA LEU A 288 5.56 12.23 -2.74
C LEU A 288 5.82 13.72 -2.80
N ARG A 289 6.93 14.16 -2.21
CA ARG A 289 7.46 15.50 -2.35
C ARG A 289 8.89 15.49 -2.88
N PHE A 290 9.15 16.29 -3.88
CA PHE A 290 10.51 16.61 -4.30
C PHE A 290 11.03 17.75 -3.43
N SER A 291 11.99 17.43 -2.55
CA SER A 291 12.67 18.40 -1.68
C SER A 291 14.02 18.87 -2.24
N GLY A 292 14.51 18.21 -3.31
CA GLY A 292 15.76 18.55 -4.01
C GLY A 292 15.62 18.50 -5.52
N GLU A 293 16.38 19.36 -6.23
CA GLU A 293 16.33 19.50 -7.67
C GLU A 293 16.82 18.26 -8.44
N GLY A 294 16.34 18.08 -9.66
CA GLY A 294 16.80 17.03 -10.58
C GLY A 294 16.34 15.60 -10.20
N ALA A 295 15.41 15.48 -9.28
CA ALA A 295 14.90 14.18 -8.85
C ALA A 295 13.89 13.59 -9.84
N GLU A 296 13.85 12.26 -9.91
CA GLU A 296 12.97 11.49 -10.81
C GLU A 296 12.08 10.53 -10.01
N CYS A 297 10.79 10.52 -10.33
CA CYS A 297 9.82 9.59 -9.76
C CYS A 297 9.04 8.84 -10.84
N ASN A 298 8.88 7.53 -10.64
CA ASN A 298 7.99 6.71 -11.45
C ASN A 298 7.02 5.96 -10.53
N LEU A 299 5.72 6.23 -10.66
CA LEU A 299 4.64 5.57 -9.93
C LEU A 299 3.86 4.65 -10.87
N TYR A 300 3.71 3.40 -10.50
CA TYR A 300 3.03 2.39 -11.30
C TYR A 300 1.95 1.66 -10.49
N GLY A 301 0.76 1.52 -11.06
CA GLY A 301 -0.36 0.79 -10.46
C GLY A 301 -0.91 -0.29 -11.38
N CYS A 302 -0.97 -1.53 -10.88
CA CYS A 302 -1.57 -2.67 -11.55
C CYS A 302 -2.72 -3.20 -10.71
N VAL A 303 -3.96 -3.15 -11.22
CA VAL A 303 -5.15 -3.59 -10.50
C VAL A 303 -5.96 -4.56 -11.33
N ILE A 304 -6.22 -5.74 -10.77
CA ILE A 304 -7.15 -6.71 -11.33
C ILE A 304 -8.18 -7.01 -10.25
N ALA A 305 -9.45 -6.66 -10.51
CA ALA A 305 -10.54 -6.85 -9.55
C ALA A 305 -11.75 -7.50 -10.22
N ASP A 306 -12.43 -8.40 -9.49
CA ASP A 306 -13.66 -9.03 -9.91
C ASP A 306 -14.68 -9.07 -8.76
N LYS A 307 -15.81 -9.74 -8.98
CA LYS A 307 -16.87 -9.89 -7.97
C LYS A 307 -17.28 -8.54 -7.38
N GLN A 308 -17.10 -8.33 -6.07
CA GLN A 308 -17.42 -7.09 -5.36
C GLN A 308 -16.17 -6.41 -4.79
N GLN A 309 -15.00 -6.75 -5.31
CA GLN A 309 -13.74 -6.13 -4.87
C GLN A 309 -13.74 -4.63 -5.13
N HIS A 310 -13.07 -3.90 -4.24
CA HIS A 310 -12.90 -2.46 -4.35
C HIS A 310 -11.42 -2.10 -4.23
N VAL A 311 -10.90 -1.33 -5.19
CA VAL A 311 -9.53 -0.82 -5.15
C VAL A 311 -9.51 0.66 -5.48
N ASP A 312 -9.05 1.46 -4.54
CA ASP A 312 -8.94 2.91 -4.65
C ASP A 312 -7.49 3.34 -4.45
N ASN A 313 -6.87 3.90 -5.48
CA ASN A 313 -5.53 4.49 -5.43
C ASN A 313 -5.63 6.02 -5.52
N ASN A 314 -5.03 6.71 -4.56
CA ASN A 314 -4.93 8.15 -4.55
C ASN A 314 -3.45 8.56 -4.50
N THR A 315 -3.02 9.37 -5.44
CA THR A 315 -1.65 9.86 -5.53
C THR A 315 -1.58 11.37 -5.36
N LEU A 316 -0.49 11.84 -4.80
CA LEU A 316 -0.11 13.26 -4.76
C LEU A 316 1.37 13.35 -5.05
N ILE A 317 1.73 14.03 -6.12
CA ILE A 317 3.12 14.38 -6.45
C ILE A 317 3.29 15.88 -6.29
N ASP A 318 4.04 16.30 -5.28
CA ASP A 318 4.37 17.71 -4.99
C ASP A 318 5.74 18.06 -5.58
N HIS A 319 5.74 18.71 -6.74
CA HIS A 319 6.92 19.35 -7.33
C HIS A 319 7.17 20.68 -6.62
N ALA A 320 7.96 20.65 -5.55
CA ALA A 320 8.26 21.82 -4.73
C ALA A 320 9.51 22.57 -5.18
N VAL A 321 10.33 21.96 -6.04
CA VAL A 321 11.63 22.49 -6.53
C VAL A 321 11.77 22.26 -8.04
N PRO A 322 12.63 23.01 -8.74
CA PRO A 322 12.76 22.92 -10.20
C PRO A 322 13.46 21.64 -10.70
N HIS A 323 13.41 21.42 -12.03
CA HIS A 323 14.10 20.36 -12.76
C HIS A 323 13.73 18.93 -12.37
N CYS A 324 12.56 18.69 -11.76
CA CYS A 324 12.11 17.35 -11.38
C CYS A 324 11.21 16.72 -12.46
N THR A 325 11.29 15.38 -12.55
CA THR A 325 10.48 14.61 -13.49
C THR A 325 9.64 13.58 -12.76
N SER A 326 8.36 13.47 -13.14
CA SER A 326 7.49 12.40 -12.65
C SER A 326 6.71 11.74 -13.76
N ASN A 327 6.58 10.40 -13.66
CA ASN A 327 5.73 9.61 -14.54
C ASN A 327 4.78 8.75 -13.71
N GLU A 328 3.53 8.72 -14.09
CA GLU A 328 2.49 7.94 -13.44
C GLU A 328 1.74 7.09 -14.47
N LEU A 329 1.64 5.78 -14.22
CA LEU A 329 0.84 4.88 -15.04
C LEU A 329 0.08 3.90 -14.17
N TYR A 330 -1.25 4.09 -14.10
CA TYR A 330 -2.16 3.19 -13.40
C TYR A 330 -3.11 2.53 -14.37
N LYS A 331 -3.19 1.18 -14.30
CA LYS A 331 -4.11 0.39 -15.13
C LYS A 331 -4.99 -0.51 -14.30
N TYR A 332 -6.28 -0.52 -14.65
CA TYR A 332 -7.30 -1.33 -13.99
C TYR A 332 -7.99 -2.25 -15.01
N VAL A 333 -8.13 -3.51 -14.64
CA VAL A 333 -9.05 -4.46 -15.30
C VAL A 333 -10.10 -4.85 -14.27
N LEU A 334 -11.34 -4.45 -14.54
CA LEU A 334 -12.46 -4.57 -13.61
C LEU A 334 -13.54 -5.48 -14.20
N ASP A 335 -13.89 -6.55 -13.49
CA ASP A 335 -14.92 -7.51 -13.90
C ASP A 335 -16.00 -7.66 -12.82
N GLY A 336 -17.11 -8.32 -13.15
CA GLY A 336 -18.23 -8.52 -12.24
C GLY A 336 -18.82 -7.20 -11.72
N HIS A 337 -18.99 -7.08 -10.42
CA HIS A 337 -19.48 -5.88 -9.73
C HIS A 337 -18.35 -5.11 -9.03
N SER A 338 -17.11 -5.29 -9.49
CA SER A 338 -15.96 -4.63 -8.86
C SER A 338 -15.98 -3.12 -9.09
N THR A 339 -15.30 -2.40 -8.19
CA THR A 339 -15.18 -0.95 -8.25
C THR A 339 -13.71 -0.55 -8.18
N GLY A 340 -13.27 0.19 -9.17
CA GLY A 340 -11.99 0.89 -9.17
C GLY A 340 -12.17 2.38 -8.92
N ALA A 341 -11.23 2.98 -8.22
CA ALA A 341 -11.10 4.43 -8.13
C ALA A 341 -9.64 4.83 -8.28
N PHE A 342 -9.40 5.89 -9.01
CA PHE A 342 -8.10 6.52 -9.14
C PHE A 342 -8.28 8.04 -9.04
N ALA A 343 -7.54 8.65 -8.13
CA ALA A 343 -7.45 10.09 -8.03
C ALA A 343 -5.98 10.49 -7.94
N GLY A 344 -5.44 10.99 -9.05
CA GLY A 344 -4.06 11.45 -9.16
C GLY A 344 -4.02 12.97 -9.12
N ARG A 345 -3.13 13.53 -8.31
CA ARG A 345 -2.90 14.97 -8.26
C ARG A 345 -1.43 15.29 -8.42
N VAL A 346 -1.11 16.05 -9.45
CA VAL A 346 0.22 16.63 -9.64
C VAL A 346 0.15 18.11 -9.27
N LEU A 347 0.87 18.49 -8.22
CA LEU A 347 1.00 19.86 -7.74
C LEU A 347 2.37 20.41 -8.13
N VAL A 348 2.40 21.45 -8.95
CA VAL A 348 3.62 22.14 -9.35
C VAL A 348 3.66 23.49 -8.67
N GLN A 349 4.55 23.66 -7.70
CA GLN A 349 4.72 24.87 -6.92
C GLN A 349 5.27 26.02 -7.80
N LYS A 350 5.07 27.28 -7.36
CA LYS A 350 5.41 28.47 -8.13
C LYS A 350 6.86 28.51 -8.65
N ASP A 351 7.81 28.03 -7.86
CA ASP A 351 9.24 28.07 -8.20
C ASP A 351 9.74 26.76 -8.83
N ALA A 352 8.87 25.77 -9.02
CA ALA A 352 9.21 24.47 -9.60
C ALA A 352 9.28 24.50 -11.14
N GLN A 353 10.13 25.41 -11.66
CA GLN A 353 10.34 25.57 -13.10
C GLN A 353 11.03 24.35 -13.70
N LYS A 354 10.85 24.14 -15.02
CA LYS A 354 11.43 22.99 -15.76
C LYS A 354 10.92 21.62 -15.26
N THR A 355 9.78 21.59 -14.58
CA THR A 355 9.09 20.35 -14.22
C THR A 355 8.61 19.65 -15.50
N SER A 356 8.82 18.32 -15.54
CA SER A 356 8.23 17.44 -16.55
C SER A 356 7.38 16.38 -15.84
N SER A 357 6.07 16.34 -16.13
CA SER A 357 5.16 15.37 -15.48
C SER A 357 4.20 14.75 -16.49
N GLU A 358 4.08 13.44 -16.46
CA GLU A 358 3.09 12.69 -17.24
C GLU A 358 2.29 11.78 -16.31
N GLU A 359 0.96 11.93 -16.29
CA GLU A 359 0.03 11.08 -15.53
C GLU A 359 -0.91 10.36 -16.49
N ARG A 360 -0.91 9.03 -16.47
CA ARG A 360 -1.79 8.18 -17.28
C ARG A 360 -2.58 7.21 -16.41
N ASN A 361 -3.90 7.26 -16.52
CA ASN A 361 -4.80 6.28 -15.94
C ASN A 361 -5.65 5.62 -17.03
N GLN A 362 -5.48 4.33 -17.23
CA GLN A 362 -6.17 3.57 -18.28
C GLN A 362 -6.93 2.40 -17.65
N ASN A 363 -8.18 2.24 -18.04
CA ASN A 363 -9.09 1.35 -17.35
C ASN A 363 -9.98 0.58 -18.32
N ILE A 364 -10.12 -0.73 -18.09
CA ILE A 364 -11.06 -1.60 -18.80
C ILE A 364 -12.11 -2.09 -17.81
N CYS A 365 -13.39 -1.82 -18.11
CA CYS A 365 -14.52 -2.44 -17.45
C CYS A 365 -15.00 -3.60 -18.35
N VAL A 366 -14.74 -4.83 -17.92
CA VAL A 366 -15.05 -6.05 -18.71
C VAL A 366 -16.55 -6.30 -18.74
N THR A 367 -17.23 -6.09 -17.61
CA THR A 367 -18.69 -6.20 -17.46
C THR A 367 -19.34 -4.81 -17.34
N LYS A 368 -20.67 -4.77 -17.55
CA LYS A 368 -21.46 -3.52 -17.44
C LYS A 368 -21.67 -3.08 -15.99
N GLU A 369 -21.56 -4.02 -15.07
CA GLU A 369 -21.73 -3.82 -13.62
C GLU A 369 -20.45 -3.31 -12.96
N ALA A 370 -19.29 -3.53 -13.58
CA ALA A 370 -18.02 -2.98 -13.12
C ALA A 370 -18.02 -1.45 -13.23
N ARG A 371 -17.41 -0.79 -12.26
CA ARG A 371 -17.39 0.68 -12.17
C ARG A 371 -15.99 1.20 -11.98
N MET A 372 -15.64 2.25 -12.73
CA MET A 372 -14.39 2.99 -12.57
C MET A 372 -14.67 4.47 -12.34
N TYR A 373 -14.05 5.01 -11.31
CA TYR A 373 -14.00 6.45 -11.04
C TYR A 373 -12.56 6.92 -11.26
N SER A 374 -12.35 7.80 -12.23
CA SER A 374 -11.04 8.33 -12.57
C SER A 374 -11.04 9.84 -12.50
N GLN A 375 -10.13 10.39 -11.71
CA GLN A 375 -10.04 11.83 -11.44
C GLN A 375 -8.55 12.25 -11.43
N PRO A 376 -7.93 12.41 -12.63
CA PRO A 376 -6.61 13.02 -12.73
C PRO A 376 -6.72 14.54 -12.57
N GLU A 377 -5.79 15.15 -11.82
CA GLU A 377 -5.79 16.58 -11.50
C GLU A 377 -4.39 17.19 -11.66
N LEU A 378 -4.32 18.30 -12.40
CA LEU A 378 -3.11 19.11 -12.51
C LEU A 378 -3.33 20.46 -11.85
N GLU A 379 -2.48 20.82 -10.90
CA GLU A 379 -2.49 22.12 -10.22
C GLU A 379 -1.12 22.77 -10.42
N ILE A 380 -1.03 23.71 -11.34
CA ILE A 380 0.24 24.23 -11.85
C ILE A 380 0.35 25.72 -11.56
N TYR A 381 1.38 26.10 -10.82
CA TYR A 381 1.67 27.49 -10.45
C TYR A 381 3.00 28.02 -11.06
N ALA A 382 3.71 27.20 -11.85
CA ALA A 382 4.93 27.58 -12.57
C ALA A 382 4.65 27.76 -14.07
N ASP A 383 5.43 28.61 -14.75
CA ASP A 383 5.20 28.99 -16.14
C ASP A 383 5.93 28.10 -17.17
N ASP A 384 7.16 27.67 -16.85
CA ASP A 384 8.02 26.92 -17.76
C ASP A 384 8.05 25.44 -17.38
N VAL A 385 6.98 24.73 -17.72
CA VAL A 385 6.79 23.31 -17.38
C VAL A 385 6.19 22.51 -18.54
N LYS A 386 6.33 21.20 -18.48
CA LYS A 386 5.69 20.23 -19.41
C LYS A 386 4.90 19.24 -18.57
N CYS A 387 3.62 19.48 -18.41
CA CYS A 387 2.76 18.61 -17.63
C CYS A 387 1.58 18.16 -18.49
N ALA A 388 1.29 16.87 -18.46
CA ALA A 388 0.15 16.28 -19.13
C ALA A 388 -0.50 15.22 -18.27
N HIS A 389 -1.81 15.09 -18.38
CA HIS A 389 -2.54 13.96 -17.84
C HIS A 389 -3.49 13.35 -18.89
N GLY A 390 -3.75 12.06 -18.76
CA GLY A 390 -4.69 11.34 -19.61
C GLY A 390 -5.42 10.25 -18.84
N SER A 391 -6.73 10.19 -19.02
CA SER A 391 -7.53 9.11 -18.47
C SER A 391 -8.46 8.50 -19.50
N THR A 392 -8.57 7.18 -19.47
CA THR A 392 -9.53 6.44 -20.29
C THR A 392 -10.28 5.42 -19.44
N VAL A 393 -11.60 5.35 -19.68
CA VAL A 393 -12.44 4.29 -19.15
C VAL A 393 -13.19 3.69 -20.34
N GLY A 394 -12.94 2.42 -20.62
CA GLY A 394 -13.49 1.75 -21.80
C GLY A 394 -13.85 0.29 -21.53
N GLN A 395 -14.29 -0.36 -22.60
CA GLN A 395 -14.48 -1.81 -22.66
C GLN A 395 -13.40 -2.44 -23.55
N LEU A 396 -13.34 -3.76 -23.58
CA LEU A 396 -12.47 -4.46 -24.51
C LEU A 396 -12.79 -4.04 -25.96
N ASN A 397 -11.76 -3.92 -26.78
CA ASN A 397 -11.92 -3.51 -28.17
C ASN A 397 -12.65 -4.59 -28.99
N ASP A 398 -13.92 -4.33 -29.35
CA ASP A 398 -14.76 -5.26 -30.09
C ASP A 398 -14.19 -5.62 -31.47
N ALA A 399 -13.52 -4.69 -32.15
CA ALA A 399 -12.89 -4.96 -33.43
C ALA A 399 -11.70 -5.92 -33.28
N ALA A 400 -10.87 -5.76 -32.24
CA ALA A 400 -9.79 -6.67 -31.91
C ALA A 400 -10.34 -8.05 -31.52
N LEU A 401 -11.37 -8.09 -30.68
CA LEU A 401 -12.04 -9.33 -30.26
C LEU A 401 -12.62 -10.07 -31.49
N PHE A 402 -13.32 -9.34 -32.37
CA PHE A 402 -13.87 -9.91 -33.63
C PHE A 402 -12.75 -10.46 -34.52
N TYR A 403 -11.67 -9.71 -34.72
CA TYR A 403 -10.51 -10.15 -35.53
C TYR A 403 -9.89 -11.44 -35.00
N MET A 404 -9.69 -11.55 -33.69
CA MET A 404 -9.12 -12.76 -33.07
C MET A 404 -10.05 -13.97 -33.24
N ARG A 405 -11.37 -13.77 -33.08
CA ARG A 405 -12.37 -14.82 -33.31
C ARG A 405 -12.39 -15.31 -34.77
N GLN A 406 -12.21 -14.42 -35.75
CA GLN A 406 -12.08 -14.80 -37.17
C GLN A 406 -10.84 -15.65 -37.45
N ARG A 407 -9.82 -15.59 -36.59
CA ARG A 407 -8.61 -16.43 -36.64
C ARG A 407 -8.75 -17.75 -35.85
N GLY A 408 -9.94 -18.07 -35.38
CA GLY A 408 -10.22 -19.34 -34.68
C GLY A 408 -9.92 -19.33 -33.19
N ILE A 409 -9.60 -18.15 -32.61
CA ILE A 409 -9.40 -18.00 -31.16
C ILE A 409 -10.78 -17.94 -30.50
N SER A 410 -11.01 -18.72 -29.44
CA SER A 410 -12.26 -18.68 -28.69
C SER A 410 -12.49 -17.29 -28.07
N GLU A 411 -13.74 -16.93 -27.84
CA GLU A 411 -14.06 -15.62 -27.22
C GLU A 411 -13.40 -15.47 -25.86
N LYS A 412 -13.43 -16.51 -25.03
CA LYS A 412 -12.79 -16.53 -23.71
C LYS A 412 -11.29 -16.28 -23.81
N GLU A 413 -10.61 -16.96 -24.72
CA GLU A 413 -9.16 -16.81 -24.91
C GLU A 413 -8.80 -15.45 -25.52
N ALA A 414 -9.63 -14.92 -26.42
CA ALA A 414 -9.42 -13.61 -27.01
C ALA A 414 -9.57 -12.48 -25.96
N LYS A 415 -10.57 -12.56 -25.09
CA LYS A 415 -10.73 -11.62 -23.95
C LYS A 415 -9.51 -11.68 -23.05
N PHE A 416 -9.13 -12.89 -22.62
CA PHE A 416 -7.94 -13.08 -21.79
C PHE A 416 -6.70 -12.46 -22.40
N LEU A 417 -6.41 -12.70 -23.69
CA LEU A 417 -5.23 -12.16 -24.34
C LEU A 417 -5.23 -10.62 -24.40
N LEU A 418 -6.40 -10.01 -24.61
CA LEU A 418 -6.53 -8.54 -24.63
C LEU A 418 -6.34 -7.93 -23.23
N GLU A 419 -6.92 -8.53 -22.20
CA GLU A 419 -6.76 -8.11 -20.80
C GLU A 419 -5.31 -8.25 -20.34
N PHE A 420 -4.71 -9.40 -20.66
CA PHE A 420 -3.32 -9.70 -20.34
C PHE A 420 -2.34 -8.72 -21.01
N ALA A 421 -2.51 -8.47 -22.31
CA ALA A 421 -1.69 -7.51 -23.03
C ALA A 421 -1.84 -6.08 -22.47
N PHE A 422 -3.07 -5.70 -22.08
CA PHE A 422 -3.34 -4.39 -21.53
C PHE A 422 -2.64 -4.16 -20.18
N ILE A 423 -2.71 -5.13 -19.27
CA ILE A 423 -2.14 -4.98 -17.93
C ILE A 423 -0.60 -5.11 -17.93
N ASN A 424 -0.07 -5.89 -18.87
CA ASN A 424 1.37 -6.14 -18.96
C ASN A 424 2.19 -4.87 -19.26
N GLU A 425 1.63 -3.83 -19.85
CA GLU A 425 2.34 -2.57 -20.02
C GLU A 425 2.87 -2.01 -18.69
N VAL A 426 2.13 -2.23 -17.57
CA VAL A 426 2.60 -1.85 -16.22
C VAL A 426 3.57 -2.88 -15.66
N VAL A 427 3.30 -4.16 -15.85
CA VAL A 427 4.17 -5.24 -15.35
C VAL A 427 5.56 -5.16 -16.00
N ASP A 428 5.62 -4.79 -17.27
CA ASP A 428 6.87 -4.65 -18.03
C ASP A 428 7.76 -3.48 -17.56
N GLN A 429 7.21 -2.55 -16.76
CA GLN A 429 8.01 -1.49 -16.11
C GLN A 429 8.82 -2.00 -14.91
N ILE A 430 8.61 -3.25 -14.48
CA ILE A 430 9.35 -3.84 -13.37
C ILE A 430 10.76 -4.19 -13.81
N LYS A 431 11.75 -3.57 -13.16
CA LYS A 431 13.18 -3.74 -13.49
C LYS A 431 13.76 -5.09 -13.00
N LEU A 432 13.12 -5.70 -11.98
CA LEU A 432 13.52 -7.01 -11.45
C LEU A 432 12.95 -8.12 -12.33
N GLU A 433 13.76 -8.67 -13.24
CA GLU A 433 13.32 -9.66 -14.22
C GLU A 433 12.61 -10.89 -13.58
N PRO A 434 13.14 -11.54 -12.53
CA PRO A 434 12.44 -12.67 -11.92
C PRO A 434 11.07 -12.28 -11.32
N LEU A 435 10.94 -11.07 -10.77
CA LEU A 435 9.67 -10.55 -10.26
C LEU A 435 8.70 -10.29 -11.43
N ARG A 436 9.18 -9.70 -12.53
CA ARG A 436 8.38 -9.44 -13.73
C ARG A 436 7.83 -10.76 -14.30
N GLU A 437 8.68 -11.78 -14.49
CA GLU A 437 8.26 -13.10 -14.95
C GLU A 437 7.23 -13.74 -14.01
N ARG A 438 7.48 -13.66 -12.71
CA ARG A 438 6.52 -14.17 -11.71
C ARG A 438 5.17 -13.46 -11.80
N LEU A 439 5.15 -12.15 -11.97
CA LEU A 439 3.92 -11.37 -12.10
C LEU A 439 3.17 -11.68 -13.40
N HIS A 440 3.84 -11.86 -14.52
CA HIS A 440 3.20 -12.33 -15.75
C HIS A 440 2.44 -13.64 -15.50
N HIS A 441 3.07 -14.59 -14.82
CA HIS A 441 2.43 -15.85 -14.49
C HIS A 441 1.24 -15.72 -13.51
N LEU A 442 1.38 -14.86 -12.47
CA LEU A 442 0.29 -14.60 -11.53
C LEU A 442 -0.89 -13.88 -12.18
N VAL A 443 -0.63 -12.90 -13.06
CA VAL A 443 -1.64 -12.20 -13.84
C VAL A 443 -2.38 -13.18 -14.77
N GLU A 444 -1.66 -14.07 -15.47
CA GLU A 444 -2.26 -15.11 -16.29
C GLU A 444 -3.19 -16.00 -15.45
N LYS A 445 -2.71 -16.52 -14.32
CA LYS A 445 -3.52 -17.33 -13.42
C LYS A 445 -4.74 -16.59 -12.91
N ARG A 446 -4.58 -15.31 -12.58
CA ARG A 446 -5.67 -14.48 -12.10
C ARG A 446 -6.80 -14.37 -13.12
N PHE A 447 -6.48 -14.09 -14.39
CA PHE A 447 -7.47 -14.01 -15.47
C PHE A 447 -8.07 -15.37 -15.86
N ARG A 448 -7.32 -16.47 -15.69
CA ARG A 448 -7.85 -17.82 -15.91
C ARG A 448 -8.74 -18.30 -14.75
N GLY A 449 -8.79 -17.56 -13.63
CA GLY A 449 -9.53 -17.94 -12.43
C GLY A 449 -8.82 -19.04 -11.61
N GLU A 450 -7.51 -19.19 -11.79
CA GLU A 450 -6.67 -20.22 -11.17
C GLU A 450 -5.96 -19.73 -9.90
N LEU A 451 -6.02 -18.44 -9.58
CA LEU A 451 -5.57 -17.91 -8.30
C LEU A 451 -6.57 -18.32 -7.23
N GLY A 452 -6.27 -19.44 -6.56
CA GLY A 452 -6.90 -19.82 -5.30
C GLY A 452 -6.31 -18.99 -4.15
N THR A 453 -7.03 -18.95 -3.02
CA THR A 453 -6.47 -18.45 -1.75
C THR A 453 -5.16 -19.16 -1.45
N CYS A 454 -4.15 -18.46 -0.93
CA CYS A 454 -2.79 -18.98 -0.63
C CYS A 454 -2.72 -20.28 0.20
N GLY A 455 -3.82 -20.79 0.72
CA GLY A 455 -3.91 -22.08 1.42
C GLY A 455 -3.68 -23.33 0.55
N ASN A 456 -3.68 -23.23 -0.78
CA ASN A 456 -3.53 -24.36 -1.70
C ASN A 456 -2.55 -24.11 -2.86
N CYS A 457 -1.59 -23.22 -2.69
CA CYS A 457 -0.59 -22.96 -3.72
C CYS A 457 0.45 -24.08 -3.77
N ASN A 458 0.20 -25.13 -4.55
CA ASN A 458 1.14 -26.22 -4.86
C ASN A 458 2.21 -25.83 -5.90
N LEU A 459 2.50 -24.52 -6.06
CA LEU A 459 3.36 -23.99 -7.13
C LEU A 459 4.80 -23.77 -6.71
N CYS A 460 5.13 -24.06 -5.49
CA CYS A 460 6.45 -23.87 -4.92
C CYS A 460 7.13 -25.21 -4.54
N VAL A 461 6.97 -26.23 -5.36
CA VAL A 461 7.76 -27.47 -5.27
C VAL A 461 8.81 -27.45 -6.38
#